data_beb0b1bb395bc173fb79391d3b24a98f
#
_entry.id   beb0b1bb395bc173fb79391d3b24a98f
#
_cell.length_a   1.000
_cell.length_b   1.000
_cell.length_c   1.000
_cell.angle_alpha   90.00
_cell.angle_beta   90.00
_cell.angle_gamma   90.00
#
_symmetry.space_group_name_H-M   'P 1'
#
loop_
_entity.id
_entity.type
_entity.pdbx_description
1 polymer ?
#
loop_
_entity_poly.entity_id
_entity_poly.type
_entity_poly.pdbx_seq_one_letter_code
_entity_poly.pdbx_strand_id
1 'polypeptide(L)'
;MCLSYSFSNGKGEPISPAYLIHSIQALYPGLEVKNAGDEEFSLNAMELPGTSLECFLKGLGEGAVGQGSPLYSELYSWYLRSPKYRTLARKLVEASRTRKPADIISESVAKVLYGEVSPYSATRLERYSACAFAHFLQYGLKLTERAEYEFRAMDMGNIMHKVLESLIKEVNKEKLSLAELSEEERDALADRLVDEISADYGNTILKSSARNEYMIQRTKRMVRRTVWAIQKQLKSGEFEPEGVEVVFQGGRIDRVDTMETDDGKLYVRVIDYKTGNTSFDLVSLYHGLQLQLMIYMDGALTVEQNKHKNKEVIPAGVFYYNIKDPMIQEKIDADIETVQEKVLKELKMNGLVLKDKELVQKMDSSLMSIPVSFNKDGSFRKNSSVASKEQFDILNRYVKTKISHIRQSIMTGDAQVSPYMLGKKNACTYCPYSGVCGFDMEIPGYEFRRLKNFTDEELWDAFVKEVDE
;
A
#
# COMPACT_ATOMS: atom_id res chain seq x y z
N MET A 1 28.51 -15.11 33.34
CA MET A 1 27.57 -15.27 32.21
C MET A 1 26.44 -14.34 32.48
N CYS A 2 26.11 -13.46 31.53
CA CYS A 2 24.96 -12.55 31.61
C CYS A 2 23.90 -13.03 30.62
N LEU A 3 22.65 -13.06 31.06
CA LEU A 3 21.50 -13.34 30.19
C LEU A 3 20.60 -12.14 30.20
N SER A 4 20.18 -11.70 29.03
CA SER A 4 19.28 -10.54 28.90
C SER A 4 18.07 -10.91 28.04
N TYR A 5 16.96 -10.21 28.27
CA TYR A 5 15.75 -10.28 27.44
C TYR A 5 15.05 -8.94 27.41
N SER A 6 14.28 -8.69 26.38
CA SER A 6 13.50 -7.45 26.26
C SER A 6 12.10 -7.63 26.84
N PHE A 7 11.56 -6.60 27.50
CA PHE A 7 10.17 -6.54 27.95
C PHE A 7 9.19 -6.14 26.84
N SER A 8 9.70 -5.51 25.77
CA SER A 8 8.90 -5.11 24.63
C SER A 8 9.64 -5.30 23.32
N ASN A 9 8.89 -5.47 22.22
CA ASN A 9 9.46 -5.47 20.87
C ASN A 9 9.68 -4.03 20.37
N GLY A 10 10.27 -3.86 19.18
CA GLY A 10 10.49 -2.57 18.54
C GLY A 10 9.22 -1.74 18.23
N LYS A 11 8.02 -2.30 18.49
CA LYS A 11 6.72 -1.63 18.36
C LYS A 11 6.12 -1.25 19.72
N GLY A 12 6.82 -1.51 20.82
CA GLY A 12 6.34 -1.26 22.18
C GLY A 12 5.34 -2.31 22.72
N GLU A 13 5.16 -3.43 22.02
CA GLU A 13 4.27 -4.50 22.49
C GLU A 13 5.02 -5.37 23.55
N PRO A 14 4.36 -5.77 24.64
CA PRO A 14 5.02 -6.57 25.68
C PRO A 14 5.44 -7.95 25.15
N ILE A 15 6.63 -8.38 25.50
CA ILE A 15 7.17 -9.70 25.18
C ILE A 15 7.42 -10.46 26.48
N SER A 16 6.99 -11.73 26.52
CA SER A 16 7.33 -12.61 27.62
C SER A 16 8.74 -13.16 27.47
N PRO A 17 9.50 -13.30 28.58
CA PRO A 17 10.82 -13.93 28.54
C PRO A 17 10.72 -15.38 28.05
N ALA A 18 11.77 -15.86 27.40
CA ALA A 18 11.84 -17.25 26.96
C ALA A 18 11.72 -18.18 28.15
N TYR A 19 11.08 -19.35 27.97
CA TYR A 19 10.92 -20.38 29.03
C TYR A 19 12.23 -20.76 29.71
N LEU A 20 13.35 -20.78 28.98
CA LEU A 20 14.68 -21.00 29.50
C LEU A 20 15.07 -20.07 30.66
N ILE A 21 14.67 -18.77 30.59
CA ILE A 21 14.92 -17.80 31.66
C ILE A 21 14.23 -18.25 32.96
N HIS A 22 12.96 -18.63 32.87
CA HIS A 22 12.21 -19.12 34.03
C HIS A 22 12.82 -20.42 34.62
N SER A 23 13.29 -21.33 33.74
CA SER A 23 13.95 -22.56 34.18
C SER A 23 15.26 -22.27 34.93
N ILE A 24 16.05 -21.32 34.46
CA ILE A 24 17.29 -20.90 35.12
C ILE A 24 17.00 -20.21 36.45
N GLN A 25 16.01 -19.35 36.55
CA GLN A 25 15.59 -18.72 37.79
C GLN A 25 15.10 -19.77 38.82
N ALA A 26 14.38 -20.81 38.37
CA ALA A 26 13.94 -21.88 39.24
C ALA A 26 15.12 -22.70 39.77
N LEU A 27 16.16 -22.93 38.97
CA LEU A 27 17.39 -23.65 39.39
C LEU A 27 18.27 -22.81 40.31
N TYR A 28 18.24 -21.49 40.19
CA TYR A 28 19.05 -20.55 40.95
C TYR A 28 18.18 -19.46 41.59
N PRO A 29 17.47 -19.74 42.68
CA PRO A 29 16.52 -18.82 43.31
C PRO A 29 17.14 -17.49 43.80
N GLY A 30 18.46 -17.41 43.93
CA GLY A 30 19.19 -16.21 44.32
C GLY A 30 19.58 -15.29 43.17
N LEU A 31 19.15 -15.60 41.91
CA LEU A 31 19.38 -14.70 40.77
C LEU A 31 18.43 -13.52 40.79
N GLU A 32 18.99 -12.34 40.92
CA GLU A 32 18.25 -11.07 40.77
C GLU A 32 18.10 -10.68 39.29
N VAL A 33 16.88 -10.35 38.91
CA VAL A 33 16.62 -9.73 37.61
C VAL A 33 16.79 -8.23 37.78
N LYS A 34 17.73 -7.64 37.03
CA LYS A 34 17.97 -6.21 37.02
C LYS A 34 17.36 -5.62 35.74
N ASN A 35 16.66 -4.51 35.88
CA ASN A 35 16.20 -3.73 34.75
C ASN A 35 17.33 -2.81 34.27
N ALA A 36 17.80 -3.04 33.04
CA ALA A 36 18.88 -2.19 32.49
C ALA A 36 18.48 -0.72 32.34
N GLY A 37 17.19 -0.39 32.32
CA GLY A 37 16.68 1.00 32.30
C GLY A 37 16.80 1.72 33.64
N ASP A 38 16.83 0.96 34.74
CA ASP A 38 16.88 1.51 36.12
C ASP A 38 18.33 1.59 36.67
N GLU A 39 19.31 1.07 35.94
CA GLU A 39 20.70 1.16 36.37
C GLU A 39 21.19 2.62 36.23
N GLU A 40 21.29 3.31 37.36
CA GLU A 40 22.13 4.51 37.44
C GLU A 40 23.58 4.16 37.02
N PHE A 41 24.15 4.98 36.15
CA PHE A 41 25.51 4.81 35.70
C PHE A 41 26.47 4.73 36.90
N SER A 42 26.96 3.52 37.19
CA SER A 42 27.98 3.37 38.22
C SER A 42 29.32 3.86 37.68
N LEU A 43 30.12 4.49 38.52
CA LEU A 43 31.51 4.89 38.20
C LEU A 43 32.33 3.71 37.65
N ASN A 44 31.99 2.46 38.04
CA ASN A 44 32.61 1.24 37.51
C ASN A 44 32.42 1.02 36.03
N ALA A 45 31.32 1.55 35.44
CA ALA A 45 31.09 1.49 33.99
C ALA A 45 32.03 2.40 33.18
N MET A 46 32.77 3.28 33.88
CA MET A 46 33.67 4.27 33.27
C MET A 46 35.14 3.85 33.27
N GLU A 47 35.47 2.67 33.81
CA GLU A 47 36.87 2.20 33.88
C GLU A 47 37.49 1.94 32.50
N LEU A 48 36.67 1.61 31.50
CA LEU A 48 37.13 1.35 30.15
C LEU A 48 36.56 2.38 29.16
N PRO A 49 37.40 2.90 28.23
CA PRO A 49 36.94 3.86 27.23
C PRO A 49 35.78 3.36 26.37
N GLY A 50 35.62 2.05 26.17
CA GLY A 50 34.49 1.46 25.41
C GLY A 50 33.17 1.60 26.14
N THR A 51 33.12 1.27 27.43
CA THR A 51 31.89 1.37 28.23
C THR A 51 31.54 2.81 28.60
N SER A 52 32.56 3.65 28.85
CA SER A 52 32.33 5.09 29.09
C SER A 52 31.84 5.84 27.84
N LEU A 53 32.05 5.29 26.63
CA LEU A 53 31.50 5.87 25.40
C LEU A 53 29.96 5.73 25.35
N GLU A 54 29.40 4.63 25.82
CA GLU A 54 27.94 4.46 25.96
C GLU A 54 27.35 5.49 26.93
N CYS A 55 28.00 5.71 28.07
CA CYS A 55 27.65 6.79 29.01
C CYS A 55 27.65 8.16 28.33
N PHE A 56 28.70 8.41 27.58
CA PHE A 56 28.84 9.70 26.88
C PHE A 56 27.74 9.89 25.82
N LEU A 57 27.39 8.85 25.04
CA LEU A 57 26.31 8.89 24.07
C LEU A 57 24.94 9.12 24.73
N LYS A 58 24.65 8.42 25.83
CA LYS A 58 23.43 8.65 26.62
C LYS A 58 23.34 10.07 27.10
N GLY A 59 24.44 10.61 27.67
CA GLY A 59 24.51 11.98 28.13
C GLY A 59 24.38 13.05 27.04
N LEU A 60 24.83 12.77 25.82
CA LEU A 60 24.57 13.62 24.65
C LEU A 60 23.08 13.70 24.32
N GLY A 61 22.37 12.57 24.38
CA GLY A 61 20.91 12.51 24.16
C GLY A 61 20.17 13.30 25.25
N GLU A 62 20.48 13.08 26.52
CA GLU A 62 19.89 13.80 27.65
C GLU A 62 20.22 15.31 27.63
N GLY A 63 21.42 15.66 27.23
CA GLY A 63 21.86 17.06 27.06
C GLY A 63 21.13 17.80 25.95
N ALA A 64 20.77 17.08 24.88
CA ALA A 64 20.00 17.65 23.78
C ALA A 64 18.57 18.05 24.19
N VAL A 65 18.01 17.40 25.22
CA VAL A 65 16.69 17.72 25.80
C VAL A 65 16.79 18.57 27.06
N GLY A 66 17.97 19.06 27.41
CA GLY A 66 18.20 19.98 28.57
C GLY A 66 18.31 19.30 29.93
N GLN A 67 18.48 17.96 29.96
CA GLN A 67 18.55 17.15 31.19
C GLN A 67 19.95 16.62 31.51
N GLY A 68 20.99 17.19 30.90
CA GLY A 68 22.37 16.71 31.04
C GLY A 68 22.97 16.80 32.42
N SER A 69 23.57 15.71 32.92
CA SER A 69 24.36 15.69 34.17
C SER A 69 25.74 16.31 33.98
N PRO A 70 26.32 16.96 35.01
CA PRO A 70 27.70 17.47 35.00
C PRO A 70 28.76 16.42 34.64
N LEU A 71 28.50 15.14 34.95
CA LEU A 71 29.35 14.02 34.62
C LEU A 71 29.62 13.88 33.12
N TYR A 72 28.63 14.17 32.28
CA TYR A 72 28.79 14.11 30.83
C TYR A 72 29.71 15.18 30.26
N SER A 73 29.72 16.37 30.86
CA SER A 73 30.63 17.44 30.46
C SER A 73 32.09 17.12 30.82
N GLU A 74 32.31 16.41 31.93
CA GLU A 74 33.64 15.94 32.30
C GLU A 74 34.11 14.81 31.37
N LEU A 75 33.24 13.83 31.06
CA LEU A 75 33.53 12.81 30.06
C LEU A 75 33.87 13.40 28.69
N TYR A 76 33.11 14.39 28.25
CA TYR A 76 33.40 15.09 27.00
C TYR A 76 34.76 15.76 27.02
N SER A 77 35.09 16.44 28.12
CA SER A 77 36.39 17.08 28.31
C SER A 77 37.54 16.06 28.28
N TRP A 78 37.32 14.88 28.87
CA TRP A 78 38.29 13.77 28.81
C TRP A 78 38.50 13.24 27.40
N TYR A 79 37.38 12.97 26.66
CA TYR A 79 37.45 12.51 25.29
C TYR A 79 38.13 13.52 24.36
N LEU A 80 37.91 14.85 24.56
CA LEU A 80 38.57 15.87 23.77
C LEU A 80 40.08 15.95 24.01
N ARG A 81 40.56 15.63 25.22
CA ARG A 81 41.99 15.58 25.56
C ARG A 81 42.68 14.35 25.01
N SER A 82 41.93 13.26 24.79
CA SER A 82 42.47 12.02 24.26
C SER A 82 42.75 12.12 22.75
N PRO A 83 44.02 11.97 22.30
CA PRO A 83 44.31 12.00 20.85
C PRO A 83 43.55 10.98 20.04
N LYS A 84 43.28 9.81 20.63
CA LYS A 84 42.61 8.68 20.00
C LYS A 84 41.10 8.95 19.77
N TYR A 85 40.45 9.62 20.71
CA TYR A 85 38.98 9.76 20.71
C TYR A 85 38.49 11.16 20.35
N ARG A 86 39.37 12.17 20.29
CA ARG A 86 39.02 13.58 20.04
C ARG A 86 38.14 13.78 18.81
N THR A 87 38.53 13.16 17.70
CA THR A 87 37.80 13.30 16.42
C THR A 87 36.43 12.66 16.52
N LEU A 88 36.32 11.49 17.16
CA LEU A 88 35.05 10.80 17.37
C LEU A 88 34.13 11.63 18.27
N ALA A 89 34.61 12.10 19.42
CA ALA A 89 33.84 12.91 20.34
C ALA A 89 33.27 14.19 19.71
N ARG A 90 34.08 14.90 18.91
CA ARG A 90 33.59 16.06 18.14
C ARG A 90 32.48 15.71 17.16
N LYS A 91 32.63 14.62 16.38
CA LYS A 91 31.61 14.17 15.45
C LYS A 91 30.33 13.76 16.17
N LEU A 92 30.42 13.09 17.32
CA LEU A 92 29.26 12.72 18.12
C LEU A 92 28.50 13.91 18.66
N VAL A 93 29.21 14.94 19.19
CA VAL A 93 28.60 16.20 19.64
C VAL A 93 27.98 16.97 18.47
N GLU A 94 28.62 16.95 17.29
CA GLU A 94 28.06 17.56 16.09
C GLU A 94 26.79 16.82 15.66
N ALA A 95 26.81 15.49 15.65
CA ALA A 95 25.66 14.66 15.35
C ALA A 95 24.51 14.85 16.35
N SER A 96 24.78 15.00 17.66
CA SER A 96 23.75 15.24 18.69
C SER A 96 23.03 16.60 18.55
N ARG A 97 23.62 17.52 17.80
CA ARG A 97 23.03 18.83 17.48
C ARG A 97 22.33 18.83 16.11
N THR A 98 22.27 17.68 15.47
CA THR A 98 21.62 17.58 14.17
C THR A 98 20.15 17.98 14.31
N ARG A 99 19.74 18.91 13.48
CA ARG A 99 18.34 19.29 13.30
C ARG A 99 17.86 18.78 11.96
N LYS A 100 16.55 18.71 11.80
CA LYS A 100 15.96 18.44 10.51
C LYS A 100 16.60 19.35 9.44
N PRO A 101 17.19 18.79 8.35
CA PRO A 101 17.79 19.58 7.29
C PRO A 101 16.74 20.41 6.55
N ALA A 102 17.20 21.39 5.77
CA ALA A 102 16.31 22.12 4.88
C ALA A 102 15.74 21.17 3.82
N ASP A 103 14.42 21.19 3.66
CA ASP A 103 13.66 20.17 2.96
C ASP A 103 13.21 20.60 1.54
N ILE A 104 13.74 21.69 1.02
CA ILE A 104 13.36 22.26 -0.26
C ILE A 104 14.59 22.30 -1.17
N ILE A 105 14.48 21.68 -2.31
CA ILE A 105 15.42 21.85 -3.41
C ILE A 105 14.99 23.03 -4.29
N SER A 106 15.91 23.66 -5.02
CA SER A 106 15.51 24.75 -5.91
C SER A 106 14.64 24.25 -7.05
N GLU A 107 13.74 25.09 -7.56
CA GLU A 107 12.87 24.78 -8.70
C GLU A 107 13.66 24.35 -9.93
N SER A 108 14.83 24.95 -10.17
CA SER A 108 15.72 24.56 -11.28
C SER A 108 16.26 23.14 -11.11
N VAL A 109 16.59 22.73 -9.88
CA VAL A 109 17.01 21.35 -9.58
C VAL A 109 15.82 20.40 -9.73
N ALA A 110 14.64 20.77 -9.26
CA ALA A 110 13.43 19.96 -9.42
C ALA A 110 13.11 19.72 -10.91
N LYS A 111 13.21 20.75 -11.75
CA LYS A 111 13.03 20.61 -13.22
C LYS A 111 14.03 19.65 -13.84
N VAL A 112 15.27 19.67 -13.40
CA VAL A 112 16.31 18.73 -13.89
C VAL A 112 16.01 17.30 -13.46
N LEU A 113 15.63 17.10 -12.19
CA LEU A 113 15.36 15.77 -11.63
C LEU A 113 14.09 15.13 -12.20
N TYR A 114 13.04 15.90 -12.39
CA TYR A 114 11.71 15.38 -12.72
C TYR A 114 11.32 15.60 -14.19
N GLY A 115 12.01 16.45 -14.92
CA GLY A 115 11.66 16.85 -16.28
C GLY A 115 10.53 17.91 -16.31
N GLU A 116 10.33 18.55 -17.47
CA GLU A 116 9.35 19.62 -17.61
C GLU A 116 7.90 19.12 -17.72
N VAL A 117 7.71 17.94 -18.31
CA VAL A 117 6.36 17.38 -18.55
C VAL A 117 6.44 15.87 -18.46
N SER A 118 6.17 15.30 -17.30
CA SER A 118 5.95 13.86 -17.20
C SER A 118 4.53 13.62 -16.68
N PRO A 119 3.72 12.79 -17.35
CA PRO A 119 2.50 12.28 -16.73
C PRO A 119 2.93 11.45 -15.51
N TYR A 120 2.58 11.93 -14.33
CA TYR A 120 2.87 11.19 -13.13
C TYR A 120 1.90 10.02 -13.00
N SER A 121 2.43 8.80 -12.82
CA SER A 121 1.58 7.65 -12.49
C SER A 121 0.89 7.86 -11.14
N ALA A 122 -0.26 7.23 -10.95
CA ALA A 122 -0.99 7.25 -9.69
C ALA A 122 -0.10 6.91 -8.49
N THR A 123 0.68 5.84 -8.60
CA THR A 123 1.63 5.40 -7.56
C THR A 123 2.66 6.47 -7.20
N ARG A 124 3.13 7.25 -8.17
CA ARG A 124 4.07 8.34 -7.93
C ARG A 124 3.43 9.49 -7.15
N LEU A 125 2.20 9.86 -7.50
CA LEU A 125 1.43 10.90 -6.81
C LEU A 125 1.10 10.48 -5.37
N GLU A 126 0.64 9.24 -5.18
CA GLU A 126 0.37 8.65 -3.87
C GLU A 126 1.63 8.58 -2.99
N ARG A 127 2.78 8.26 -3.60
CA ARG A 127 4.07 8.26 -2.89
C ARG A 127 4.45 9.64 -2.39
N TYR A 128 4.24 10.69 -3.20
CA TYR A 128 4.43 12.07 -2.77
C TYR A 128 3.48 12.43 -1.62
N SER A 129 2.20 12.12 -1.76
CA SER A 129 1.19 12.38 -0.73
C SER A 129 1.49 11.64 0.58
N ALA A 130 2.11 10.47 0.50
CA ALA A 130 2.54 9.74 1.68
C ALA A 130 3.74 10.41 2.39
N CYS A 131 4.76 10.81 1.63
CA CYS A 131 5.92 11.54 2.14
C CYS A 131 6.71 12.14 0.95
N ALA A 132 6.83 13.47 0.90
CA ALA A 132 7.53 14.16 -0.17
C ALA A 132 9.00 13.74 -0.27
N PHE A 133 9.68 13.52 0.85
CA PHE A 133 11.07 13.03 0.88
C PHE A 133 11.20 11.62 0.30
N ALA A 134 10.30 10.70 0.63
CA ALA A 134 10.32 9.36 0.05
C ALA A 134 10.11 9.40 -1.47
N HIS A 135 9.25 10.31 -1.97
CA HIS A 135 9.11 10.57 -3.40
C HIS A 135 10.39 11.11 -4.01
N PHE A 136 11.06 12.08 -3.35
CA PHE A 136 12.33 12.63 -3.79
C PHE A 136 13.41 11.56 -3.92
N LEU A 137 13.57 10.70 -2.92
CA LEU A 137 14.53 9.61 -2.96
C LEU A 137 14.25 8.63 -4.09
N GLN A 138 12.98 8.24 -4.27
CA GLN A 138 12.58 7.24 -5.25
C GLN A 138 12.59 7.75 -6.69
N TYR A 139 12.04 8.94 -6.94
CA TYR A 139 11.81 9.46 -8.30
C TYR A 139 12.76 10.59 -8.68
N GLY A 140 13.31 11.31 -7.73
CA GLY A 140 14.33 12.33 -7.94
C GLY A 140 15.72 11.71 -8.02
N LEU A 141 16.16 11.10 -6.93
CA LEU A 141 17.49 10.46 -6.86
C LEU A 141 17.51 9.04 -7.43
N LYS A 142 16.35 8.45 -7.73
CA LYS A 142 16.20 7.09 -8.28
C LYS A 142 16.88 6.02 -7.43
N LEU A 143 16.82 6.20 -6.10
CA LEU A 143 17.37 5.19 -5.20
C LEU A 143 16.49 3.93 -5.23
N THR A 144 17.12 2.82 -5.47
CA THR A 144 16.48 1.50 -5.50
C THR A 144 17.19 0.57 -4.54
N GLU A 145 16.44 -0.35 -3.93
CA GLU A 145 17.06 -1.44 -3.19
C GLU A 145 17.92 -2.30 -4.12
N ARG A 146 18.99 -2.87 -3.56
CA ARG A 146 19.81 -3.81 -4.30
C ARG A 146 18.95 -4.99 -4.75
N ALA A 147 18.98 -5.29 -6.04
CA ALA A 147 18.29 -6.45 -6.57
C ALA A 147 18.92 -7.74 -6.01
N GLU A 148 18.10 -8.57 -5.40
CA GLU A 148 18.48 -9.90 -4.95
C GLU A 148 17.81 -10.94 -5.86
N TYR A 149 18.54 -12.02 -6.15
CA TYR A 149 18.00 -13.12 -6.93
C TYR A 149 17.09 -13.99 -6.03
N GLU A 150 15.93 -13.46 -5.71
CA GLU A 150 14.90 -14.09 -4.88
C GLU A 150 13.52 -13.82 -5.46
N PHE A 151 12.67 -14.85 -5.44
CA PHE A 151 11.27 -14.71 -5.83
C PHE A 151 10.46 -14.11 -4.68
N ARG A 152 9.93 -12.91 -4.88
CA ARG A 152 9.20 -12.14 -3.87
C ARG A 152 7.69 -12.09 -4.16
N ALA A 153 6.92 -11.62 -3.20
CA ALA A 153 5.46 -11.45 -3.34
C ALA A 153 5.07 -10.54 -4.52
N MET A 154 5.90 -9.54 -4.83
CA MET A 154 5.69 -8.64 -5.96
C MET A 154 5.82 -9.38 -7.31
N ASP A 155 6.75 -10.33 -7.41
CA ASP A 155 6.93 -11.13 -8.62
C ASP A 155 5.71 -12.03 -8.88
N MET A 156 5.16 -12.63 -7.81
CA MET A 156 3.91 -13.38 -7.89
C MET A 156 2.76 -12.49 -8.37
N GLY A 157 2.69 -11.24 -7.89
CA GLY A 157 1.73 -10.24 -8.37
C GLY A 157 1.85 -9.99 -9.87
N ASN A 158 3.06 -9.73 -10.34
CA ASN A 158 3.34 -9.46 -11.76
C ASN A 158 2.92 -10.65 -12.65
N ILE A 159 3.21 -11.88 -12.21
CA ILE A 159 2.78 -13.09 -12.93
C ILE A 159 1.26 -13.17 -12.99
N MET A 160 0.57 -12.97 -11.87
CA MET A 160 -0.90 -13.02 -11.82
C MET A 160 -1.56 -11.99 -12.73
N HIS A 161 -1.09 -10.73 -12.71
CA HIS A 161 -1.58 -9.70 -13.64
C HIS A 161 -1.39 -10.12 -15.09
N LYS A 162 -0.18 -10.63 -15.42
CA LYS A 162 0.13 -11.07 -16.79
C LYS A 162 -0.72 -12.26 -17.23
N VAL A 163 -1.00 -13.20 -16.34
CA VAL A 163 -1.88 -14.35 -16.62
C VAL A 163 -3.31 -13.88 -16.86
N LEU A 164 -3.86 -13.02 -16.00
CA LEU A 164 -5.21 -12.49 -16.16
C LEU A 164 -5.37 -11.67 -17.45
N GLU A 165 -4.37 -10.84 -17.76
CA GLU A 165 -4.28 -10.12 -19.05
C GLU A 165 -4.34 -11.10 -20.24
N SER A 166 -3.45 -12.10 -20.24
CA SER A 166 -3.33 -13.04 -21.34
C SER A 166 -4.59 -13.89 -21.52
N LEU A 167 -5.20 -14.30 -20.40
CA LEU A 167 -6.44 -15.08 -20.40
C LEU A 167 -7.60 -14.31 -21.05
N ILE A 168 -7.84 -13.07 -20.65
CA ILE A 168 -8.93 -12.27 -21.22
C ILE A 168 -8.64 -11.96 -22.69
N LYS A 169 -7.39 -11.65 -23.05
CA LYS A 169 -7.00 -11.42 -24.46
C LYS A 169 -7.23 -12.63 -25.33
N GLU A 170 -6.91 -13.82 -24.85
CA GLU A 170 -7.08 -15.08 -25.59
C GLU A 170 -8.56 -15.39 -25.80
N VAL A 171 -9.35 -15.30 -24.73
CA VAL A 171 -10.80 -15.49 -24.78
C VAL A 171 -11.46 -14.51 -25.77
N ASN A 172 -11.10 -13.22 -25.69
CA ASN A 172 -11.64 -12.21 -26.60
C ASN A 172 -11.20 -12.43 -28.06
N LYS A 173 -9.94 -12.86 -28.29
CA LYS A 173 -9.41 -13.15 -29.63
C LYS A 173 -10.14 -14.31 -30.29
N GLU A 174 -10.48 -15.34 -29.54
CA GLU A 174 -11.24 -16.50 -30.01
C GLU A 174 -12.74 -16.26 -30.09
N LYS A 175 -13.20 -15.04 -29.70
CA LYS A 175 -14.61 -14.65 -29.61
C LYS A 175 -15.43 -15.60 -28.72
N LEU A 176 -14.78 -16.13 -27.69
CA LEU A 176 -15.43 -16.95 -26.67
C LEU A 176 -15.91 -16.03 -25.53
N SER A 177 -16.90 -16.49 -24.79
CA SER A 177 -17.30 -15.86 -23.53
C SER A 177 -16.65 -16.59 -22.36
N LEU A 178 -15.89 -15.87 -21.52
CA LEU A 178 -15.35 -16.46 -20.29
C LEU A 178 -16.48 -17.03 -19.41
N ALA A 179 -17.67 -16.44 -19.48
CA ALA A 179 -18.85 -16.91 -18.76
C ALA A 179 -19.29 -18.31 -19.20
N GLU A 180 -19.05 -18.69 -20.46
CA GLU A 180 -19.56 -19.94 -21.06
C GLU A 180 -18.57 -21.11 -20.98
N LEU A 181 -17.28 -20.86 -20.70
CA LEU A 181 -16.28 -21.92 -20.58
C LEU A 181 -16.68 -22.96 -19.50
N SER A 182 -16.44 -24.22 -19.78
CA SER A 182 -16.55 -25.29 -18.78
C SER A 182 -15.47 -25.11 -17.69
N GLU A 183 -15.62 -25.82 -16.58
CA GLU A 183 -14.66 -25.78 -15.48
C GLU A 183 -13.28 -26.31 -15.92
N GLU A 184 -13.28 -27.39 -16.69
CA GLU A 184 -12.09 -28.05 -17.21
C GLU A 184 -11.33 -27.14 -18.20
N GLU A 185 -12.02 -26.50 -19.13
CA GLU A 185 -11.43 -25.59 -20.11
C GLU A 185 -10.84 -24.37 -19.45
N ARG A 186 -11.60 -23.74 -18.53
CA ARG A 186 -11.19 -22.58 -17.76
C ARG A 186 -9.91 -22.85 -16.95
N ASP A 187 -9.90 -23.96 -16.20
CA ASP A 187 -8.78 -24.30 -15.31
C ASP A 187 -7.56 -24.76 -16.12
N ALA A 188 -7.74 -25.49 -17.22
CA ALA A 188 -6.65 -25.85 -18.12
C ALA A 188 -6.01 -24.64 -18.79
N LEU A 189 -6.83 -23.66 -19.23
CA LEU A 189 -6.35 -22.40 -19.79
C LEU A 189 -5.54 -21.61 -18.77
N ALA A 190 -6.07 -21.47 -17.54
CA ALA A 190 -5.38 -20.79 -16.45
C ALA A 190 -4.03 -21.41 -16.12
N ASP A 191 -3.97 -22.74 -16.00
CA ASP A 191 -2.74 -23.49 -15.69
C ASP A 191 -1.70 -23.36 -16.79
N ARG A 192 -2.10 -23.49 -18.07
CA ARG A 192 -1.22 -23.34 -19.21
C ARG A 192 -0.57 -21.96 -19.22
N LEU A 193 -1.37 -20.91 -19.04
CA LEU A 193 -0.85 -19.54 -19.02
C LEU A 193 0.10 -19.29 -17.85
N VAL A 194 -0.17 -19.86 -16.67
CA VAL A 194 0.77 -19.77 -15.54
C VAL A 194 2.09 -20.46 -15.87
N ASP A 195 2.05 -21.66 -16.48
CA ASP A 195 3.26 -22.40 -16.86
C ASP A 195 4.07 -21.64 -17.92
N GLU A 196 3.43 -21.11 -18.96
CA GLU A 196 4.07 -20.35 -20.03
C GLU A 196 4.75 -19.09 -19.48
N ILE A 197 4.02 -18.27 -18.71
CA ILE A 197 4.54 -17.02 -18.17
C ILE A 197 5.62 -17.27 -17.11
N SER A 198 5.47 -18.31 -16.29
CA SER A 198 6.46 -18.66 -15.27
C SER A 198 7.75 -19.25 -15.87
N ALA A 199 7.67 -19.86 -17.06
CA ALA A 199 8.84 -20.49 -17.69
C ALA A 199 9.97 -19.52 -17.97
N ASP A 200 9.64 -18.30 -18.40
CA ASP A 200 10.60 -17.26 -18.81
C ASP A 200 10.78 -16.18 -17.74
N TYR A 201 10.04 -16.22 -16.64
CA TYR A 201 10.07 -15.17 -15.63
C TYR A 201 11.40 -15.14 -14.88
N GLY A 202 12.02 -13.96 -14.81
CA GLY A 202 13.20 -13.72 -14.00
C GLY A 202 14.38 -14.63 -14.30
N ASN A 203 14.68 -14.91 -15.58
CA ASN A 203 15.76 -15.82 -15.99
C ASN A 203 15.68 -17.21 -15.32
N THR A 204 14.50 -17.80 -15.31
CA THR A 204 14.25 -19.14 -14.76
C THR A 204 14.37 -19.27 -13.23
N ILE A 205 14.35 -18.16 -12.47
CA ILE A 205 14.42 -18.16 -11.01
C ILE A 205 13.38 -19.11 -10.38
N LEU A 206 12.20 -19.22 -10.98
CA LEU A 206 11.10 -20.06 -10.50
C LEU A 206 11.41 -21.57 -10.55
N LYS A 207 12.37 -21.99 -11.37
CA LYS A 207 12.84 -23.38 -11.48
C LYS A 207 14.07 -23.68 -10.61
N SER A 208 14.55 -22.71 -9.85
CA SER A 208 15.83 -22.82 -9.12
C SER A 208 15.74 -23.56 -7.78
N SER A 209 14.54 -23.79 -7.24
CA SER A 209 14.35 -24.46 -5.96
C SER A 209 12.96 -25.08 -5.82
N ALA A 210 12.84 -26.11 -4.96
CA ALA A 210 11.55 -26.74 -4.61
C ALA A 210 10.57 -25.72 -3.97
N ARG A 211 11.07 -24.73 -3.24
CA ARG A 211 10.25 -23.62 -2.71
C ARG A 211 9.61 -22.83 -3.83
N ASN A 212 10.36 -22.47 -4.86
CA ASN A 212 9.86 -21.70 -5.98
C ASN A 212 8.86 -22.51 -6.83
N GLU A 213 9.11 -23.83 -6.99
CA GLU A 213 8.16 -24.74 -7.63
C GLU A 213 6.82 -24.81 -6.87
N TYR A 214 6.87 -24.89 -5.54
CA TYR A 214 5.67 -24.77 -4.70
C TYR A 214 4.95 -23.45 -4.90
N MET A 215 5.67 -22.34 -5.09
CA MET A 215 5.07 -21.02 -5.35
C MET A 215 4.35 -20.98 -6.70
N ILE A 216 4.84 -21.70 -7.73
CA ILE A 216 4.12 -21.83 -9.01
C ILE A 216 2.80 -22.57 -8.78
N GLN A 217 2.80 -23.70 -8.06
CA GLN A 217 1.58 -24.45 -7.75
C GLN A 217 0.57 -23.61 -6.95
N ARG A 218 1.06 -22.84 -6.00
CA ARG A 218 0.22 -21.88 -5.27
C ARG A 218 -0.37 -20.81 -6.18
N THR A 219 0.42 -20.28 -7.11
CA THR A 219 -0.03 -19.28 -8.10
C THR A 219 -1.13 -19.88 -8.98
N LYS A 220 -0.97 -21.10 -9.50
CA LYS A 220 -2.02 -21.80 -10.26
C LYS A 220 -3.33 -21.85 -9.49
N ARG A 221 -3.29 -22.31 -8.24
CA ARG A 221 -4.49 -22.41 -7.39
C ARG A 221 -5.16 -21.03 -7.19
N MET A 222 -4.39 -19.99 -6.95
CA MET A 222 -4.91 -18.63 -6.77
C MET A 222 -5.50 -18.08 -8.07
N VAL A 223 -4.86 -18.31 -9.21
CA VAL A 223 -5.36 -17.90 -10.54
C VAL A 223 -6.66 -18.64 -10.88
N ARG A 224 -6.70 -19.97 -10.75
CA ARG A 224 -7.95 -20.74 -10.98
C ARG A 224 -9.10 -20.19 -10.11
N ARG A 225 -8.85 -19.93 -8.84
CA ARG A 225 -9.84 -19.36 -7.92
C ARG A 225 -10.31 -17.98 -8.36
N THR A 226 -9.37 -17.14 -8.79
CA THR A 226 -9.67 -15.78 -9.29
C THR A 226 -10.49 -15.83 -10.57
N VAL A 227 -10.08 -16.66 -11.55
CA VAL A 227 -10.78 -16.80 -12.83
C VAL A 227 -12.18 -17.39 -12.64
N TRP A 228 -12.32 -18.38 -11.74
CA TRP A 228 -13.62 -18.90 -11.33
C TRP A 228 -14.54 -17.81 -10.75
N ALA A 229 -14.04 -16.96 -9.87
CA ALA A 229 -14.83 -15.89 -9.31
C ALA A 229 -15.19 -14.83 -10.36
N ILE A 230 -14.27 -14.47 -11.27
CA ILE A 230 -14.55 -13.59 -12.41
C ILE A 230 -15.65 -14.20 -13.31
N GLN A 231 -15.56 -15.50 -13.60
CA GLN A 231 -16.59 -16.20 -14.38
C GLN A 231 -17.97 -16.11 -13.71
N LYS A 232 -18.05 -16.31 -12.39
CA LYS A 232 -19.31 -16.16 -11.63
C LYS A 232 -19.82 -14.72 -11.66
N GLN A 233 -18.94 -13.71 -11.56
CA GLN A 233 -19.31 -12.30 -11.68
C GLN A 233 -19.90 -11.97 -13.06
N LEU A 234 -19.27 -12.47 -14.13
CA LEU A 234 -19.75 -12.27 -15.50
C LEU A 234 -21.11 -12.96 -15.75
N LYS A 235 -21.32 -14.16 -15.17
CA LYS A 235 -22.61 -14.86 -15.25
C LYS A 235 -23.75 -14.16 -14.53
N SER A 236 -23.46 -13.36 -13.50
CA SER A 236 -24.46 -12.68 -12.68
C SER A 236 -24.75 -11.25 -13.14
N GLY A 237 -24.09 -10.76 -14.20
CA GLY A 237 -24.27 -9.39 -14.70
C GLY A 237 -24.23 -9.29 -16.21
N GLU A 238 -24.42 -8.06 -16.72
CA GLU A 238 -24.44 -7.72 -18.14
C GLU A 238 -23.16 -7.00 -18.60
N PHE A 239 -22.19 -6.76 -17.69
CA PHE A 239 -20.92 -6.13 -18.03
C PHE A 239 -19.96 -7.11 -18.67
N GLU A 240 -19.36 -6.71 -19.79
CA GLU A 240 -18.37 -7.48 -20.52
C GLU A 240 -16.98 -6.87 -20.45
N PRO A 241 -15.90 -7.68 -20.34
CA PRO A 241 -14.52 -7.19 -20.39
C PRO A 241 -14.17 -6.64 -21.78
N GLU A 242 -14.22 -5.32 -21.94
CA GLU A 242 -13.90 -4.62 -23.19
C GLU A 242 -12.38 -4.50 -23.37
N GLY A 243 -11.64 -4.21 -22.29
CA GLY A 243 -10.20 -3.97 -22.36
C GLY A 243 -9.44 -4.46 -21.15
N VAL A 244 -8.21 -4.95 -21.40
CA VAL A 244 -7.23 -5.28 -20.38
C VAL A 244 -5.92 -4.57 -20.68
N GLU A 245 -5.21 -4.16 -19.61
CA GLU A 245 -3.97 -3.39 -19.73
C GLU A 245 -4.14 -2.15 -20.63
N VAL A 246 -5.27 -1.46 -20.46
CA VAL A 246 -5.65 -0.30 -21.29
C VAL A 246 -4.70 0.86 -20.98
N VAL A 247 -3.90 1.24 -21.98
CA VAL A 247 -2.92 2.32 -21.86
C VAL A 247 -3.62 3.67 -22.02
N PHE A 248 -3.33 4.59 -21.10
CA PHE A 248 -3.74 5.99 -21.20
C PHE A 248 -2.63 6.90 -20.67
N GLN A 249 -2.80 8.22 -20.77
CA GLN A 249 -1.73 9.18 -20.43
C GLN A 249 -1.27 9.11 -18.94
N GLY A 250 -2.10 8.58 -18.03
CA GLY A 250 -1.80 8.48 -16.59
C GLY A 250 -1.29 7.11 -16.13
N GLY A 251 -1.21 6.12 -17.03
CA GLY A 251 -0.78 4.77 -16.67
C GLY A 251 -1.44 3.68 -17.50
N ARG A 252 -1.73 2.57 -16.88
CA ARG A 252 -2.30 1.39 -17.49
C ARG A 252 -3.35 0.79 -16.55
N ILE A 253 -4.54 0.56 -17.07
CA ILE A 253 -5.70 0.04 -16.34
C ILE A 253 -5.75 -1.46 -16.53
N ASP A 254 -5.77 -2.22 -15.45
CA ASP A 254 -5.73 -3.69 -15.52
C ASP A 254 -6.92 -4.24 -16.29
N ARG A 255 -8.14 -3.77 -16.00
CA ARG A 255 -9.36 -4.21 -16.68
C ARG A 255 -10.41 -3.12 -16.72
N VAL A 256 -10.99 -2.94 -17.90
CA VAL A 256 -12.16 -2.09 -18.16
C VAL A 256 -13.28 -2.96 -18.68
N ASP A 257 -14.43 -2.92 -18.02
CA ASP A 257 -15.65 -3.59 -18.50
C ASP A 257 -16.67 -2.54 -18.87
N THR A 258 -17.46 -2.85 -19.90
CA THR A 258 -18.51 -1.97 -20.41
C THR A 258 -19.86 -2.68 -20.45
N MET A 259 -20.92 -1.90 -20.42
CA MET A 259 -22.28 -2.36 -20.64
C MET A 259 -23.03 -1.26 -21.41
N GLU A 260 -23.59 -1.62 -22.54
CA GLU A 260 -24.44 -0.76 -23.36
C GLU A 260 -25.91 -0.97 -23.02
N THR A 261 -26.67 0.13 -22.95
CA THR A 261 -28.11 0.10 -22.73
C THR A 261 -28.87 0.48 -24.00
N ASP A 262 -30.13 0.07 -24.11
CA ASP A 262 -30.98 0.32 -25.27
C ASP A 262 -31.20 1.81 -25.56
N ASP A 263 -31.05 2.68 -24.56
CA ASP A 263 -31.12 4.13 -24.68
C ASP A 263 -29.80 4.79 -25.16
N GLY A 264 -28.82 3.97 -25.54
CA GLY A 264 -27.55 4.43 -26.12
C GLY A 264 -26.52 4.95 -25.11
N LYS A 265 -26.68 4.66 -23.83
CA LYS A 265 -25.66 4.93 -22.81
C LYS A 265 -24.67 3.78 -22.72
N LEU A 266 -23.41 4.13 -22.46
CA LEU A 266 -22.33 3.21 -22.23
C LEU A 266 -21.83 3.35 -20.79
N TYR A 267 -22.09 2.34 -19.97
CA TYR A 267 -21.60 2.29 -18.61
C TYR A 267 -20.23 1.64 -18.55
N VAL A 268 -19.31 2.26 -17.79
CA VAL A 268 -17.92 1.82 -17.68
C VAL A 268 -17.60 1.51 -16.23
N ARG A 269 -17.04 0.33 -15.95
CA ARG A 269 -16.44 0.00 -14.66
C ARG A 269 -14.97 -0.32 -14.81
N VAL A 270 -14.19 0.09 -13.82
CA VAL A 270 -12.73 -0.12 -13.76
C VAL A 270 -12.42 -1.09 -12.63
N ILE A 271 -11.59 -2.08 -12.92
CA ILE A 271 -11.14 -3.07 -11.95
C ILE A 271 -9.60 -3.09 -11.94
N ASP A 272 -9.02 -2.95 -10.76
CA ASP A 272 -7.59 -3.02 -10.52
C ASP A 272 -7.30 -4.22 -9.60
N TYR A 273 -6.45 -5.12 -10.05
CA TYR A 273 -6.10 -6.34 -9.32
C TYR A 273 -5.04 -6.06 -8.26
N LYS A 274 -5.25 -6.58 -7.05
CA LYS A 274 -4.31 -6.44 -5.93
C LYS A 274 -3.97 -7.80 -5.32
N THR A 275 -2.71 -8.08 -5.12
CA THR A 275 -2.25 -9.31 -4.44
C THR A 275 -2.15 -9.17 -2.92
N GLY A 276 -2.57 -8.02 -2.38
CA GLY A 276 -2.68 -7.73 -0.95
C GLY A 276 -4.11 -7.48 -0.49
N ASN A 277 -4.28 -7.12 0.77
CA ASN A 277 -5.56 -6.67 1.32
C ASN A 277 -5.70 -5.16 1.12
N THR A 278 -6.05 -4.73 -0.07
CA THR A 278 -6.32 -3.33 -0.37
C THR A 278 -7.81 -3.06 -0.25
N SER A 279 -8.19 -2.03 0.50
CA SER A 279 -9.57 -1.55 0.60
C SER A 279 -9.65 -0.13 0.08
N PHE A 280 -10.69 0.18 -0.68
CA PHE A 280 -10.97 1.54 -1.11
C PHE A 280 -11.49 2.36 0.07
N ASP A 281 -10.95 3.57 0.23
CA ASP A 281 -11.28 4.46 1.33
C ASP A 281 -11.28 5.92 0.86
N LEU A 282 -12.44 6.56 0.95
CA LEU A 282 -12.62 7.96 0.52
C LEU A 282 -11.79 8.95 1.35
N VAL A 283 -11.52 8.66 2.63
CA VAL A 283 -10.62 9.50 3.45
C VAL A 283 -9.19 9.43 2.90
N SER A 284 -8.72 8.23 2.56
CA SER A 284 -7.41 8.04 1.92
C SER A 284 -7.35 8.73 0.55
N LEU A 285 -8.44 8.71 -0.23
CA LEU A 285 -8.55 9.43 -1.49
C LEU A 285 -8.43 10.95 -1.27
N TYR A 286 -9.16 11.51 -0.30
CA TYR A 286 -9.10 12.94 0.04
C TYR A 286 -7.68 13.38 0.40
N HIS A 287 -6.94 12.56 1.11
CA HIS A 287 -5.54 12.85 1.44
C HIS A 287 -4.53 12.54 0.32
N GLY A 288 -5.00 12.09 -0.84
CA GLY A 288 -4.14 11.77 -1.99
C GLY A 288 -3.38 10.44 -1.84
N LEU A 289 -3.79 9.58 -0.92
CA LEU A 289 -3.15 8.29 -0.63
C LEU A 289 -3.71 7.13 -1.47
N GLN A 290 -4.86 7.33 -2.11
CA GLN A 290 -5.53 6.35 -2.98
C GLN A 290 -6.17 7.04 -4.20
N LEU A 291 -5.36 7.56 -5.09
CA LEU A 291 -5.82 8.27 -6.31
C LEU A 291 -6.06 7.32 -7.48
N GLN A 292 -5.46 6.14 -7.45
CA GLN A 292 -5.34 5.22 -8.59
C GLN A 292 -6.67 4.93 -9.28
N LEU A 293 -7.69 4.50 -8.55
CA LEU A 293 -8.97 4.10 -9.14
C LEU A 293 -9.70 5.26 -9.82
N MET A 294 -9.63 6.47 -9.26
CA MET A 294 -10.28 7.63 -9.88
C MET A 294 -9.51 8.13 -11.10
N ILE A 295 -8.17 8.09 -11.07
CA ILE A 295 -7.32 8.37 -12.24
C ILE A 295 -7.62 7.37 -13.36
N TYR A 296 -7.77 6.10 -13.02
CA TYR A 296 -8.10 5.05 -13.98
C TYR A 296 -9.50 5.21 -14.56
N MET A 297 -10.48 5.60 -13.74
CA MET A 297 -11.83 5.90 -14.23
C MET A 297 -11.83 7.07 -15.21
N ASP A 298 -11.17 8.19 -14.90
CA ASP A 298 -11.06 9.33 -15.84
C ASP A 298 -10.39 8.92 -17.16
N GLY A 299 -9.33 8.10 -17.08
CA GLY A 299 -8.67 7.52 -18.25
C GLY A 299 -9.58 6.62 -19.07
N ALA A 300 -10.31 5.71 -18.43
CA ALA A 300 -11.24 4.79 -19.07
C ALA A 300 -12.38 5.53 -19.76
N LEU A 301 -13.00 6.50 -19.08
CA LEU A 301 -14.05 7.33 -19.67
C LEU A 301 -13.55 8.09 -20.92
N THR A 302 -12.32 8.63 -20.87
CA THR A 302 -11.71 9.32 -22.01
C THR A 302 -11.47 8.36 -23.19
N VAL A 303 -10.94 7.16 -22.92
CA VAL A 303 -10.68 6.16 -23.95
C VAL A 303 -11.99 5.69 -24.58
N GLU A 304 -13.00 5.35 -23.78
CA GLU A 304 -14.28 4.87 -24.27
C GLU A 304 -15.09 5.96 -24.99
N GLN A 305 -15.03 7.21 -24.51
CA GLN A 305 -15.67 8.34 -25.23
C GLN A 305 -15.04 8.58 -26.61
N ASN A 306 -13.73 8.37 -26.76
CA ASN A 306 -13.06 8.50 -28.06
C ASN A 306 -13.45 7.37 -29.03
N LYS A 307 -13.69 6.15 -28.52
CA LYS A 307 -14.19 5.02 -29.32
C LYS A 307 -15.66 5.20 -29.71
N HIS A 308 -16.48 5.71 -28.79
CA HIS A 308 -17.94 5.78 -28.90
C HIS A 308 -18.44 7.24 -28.90
N LYS A 309 -18.08 8.01 -29.92
CA LYS A 309 -18.34 9.47 -30.01
C LYS A 309 -19.82 9.87 -29.90
N ASN A 310 -20.73 8.95 -30.25
CA ASN A 310 -22.17 9.23 -30.29
C ASN A 310 -22.92 8.66 -29.04
N LYS A 311 -22.19 8.15 -28.04
CA LYS A 311 -22.78 7.60 -26.81
C LYS A 311 -22.42 8.43 -25.61
N GLU A 312 -23.32 8.53 -24.66
CA GLU A 312 -23.03 9.07 -23.33
C GLU A 312 -22.27 8.01 -22.53
N VAL A 313 -20.99 8.29 -22.19
CA VAL A 313 -20.16 7.37 -21.39
C VAL A 313 -20.27 7.74 -19.92
N ILE A 314 -20.69 6.80 -19.08
CA ILE A 314 -21.06 7.03 -17.68
C ILE A 314 -20.23 6.11 -16.77
N PRO A 315 -19.64 6.63 -15.66
CA PRO A 315 -18.96 5.79 -14.67
C PRO A 315 -19.96 4.90 -13.93
N ALA A 316 -19.79 3.59 -14.00
CA ALA A 316 -20.62 2.62 -13.27
C ALA A 316 -20.02 2.26 -11.91
N GLY A 317 -18.70 2.20 -11.82
CA GLY A 317 -18.00 1.92 -10.57
C GLY A 317 -16.51 1.67 -10.73
N VAL A 318 -15.81 1.81 -9.62
CA VAL A 318 -14.36 1.59 -9.50
C VAL A 318 -14.09 0.55 -8.43
N PHE A 319 -13.19 -0.41 -8.71
CA PHE A 319 -12.99 -1.55 -7.83
C PHE A 319 -11.54 -1.94 -7.68
N TYR A 320 -11.15 -2.29 -6.46
CA TYR A 320 -10.04 -3.18 -6.16
C TYR A 320 -10.56 -4.62 -6.10
N TYR A 321 -9.91 -5.51 -6.81
CA TYR A 321 -10.10 -6.95 -6.71
C TYR A 321 -8.90 -7.59 -6.04
N ASN A 322 -9.06 -8.04 -4.80
CA ASN A 322 -7.98 -8.69 -4.06
C ASN A 322 -7.84 -10.14 -4.49
N ILE A 323 -6.74 -10.47 -5.18
CA ILE A 323 -6.39 -11.84 -5.57
C ILE A 323 -5.94 -12.59 -4.31
N LYS A 324 -6.74 -13.54 -3.86
CA LYS A 324 -6.47 -14.35 -2.68
C LYS A 324 -7.09 -15.74 -2.80
N ASP A 325 -6.60 -16.66 -1.99
CA ASP A 325 -7.17 -18.00 -1.85
C ASP A 325 -7.74 -18.12 -0.41
N PRO A 326 -9.02 -17.74 -0.20
CA PRO A 326 -9.59 -17.68 1.12
C PRO A 326 -9.77 -19.08 1.73
N MET A 327 -9.40 -19.24 2.99
CA MET A 327 -9.70 -20.43 3.77
C MET A 327 -11.07 -20.26 4.44
N ILE A 328 -12.01 -21.11 4.08
CA ILE A 328 -13.36 -21.10 4.64
C ILE A 328 -13.44 -22.15 5.77
N GLN A 329 -13.91 -21.70 6.93
CA GLN A 329 -14.25 -22.59 8.03
C GLN A 329 -15.72 -22.99 7.90
N GLU A 330 -15.96 -24.28 7.62
CA GLU A 330 -17.29 -24.85 7.52
C GLU A 330 -17.32 -26.27 8.08
N LYS A 331 -18.50 -26.78 8.32
CA LYS A 331 -18.69 -28.18 8.72
C LYS A 331 -18.29 -29.12 7.58
N ILE A 332 -17.83 -30.33 7.93
CA ILE A 332 -17.35 -31.32 6.95
C ILE A 332 -18.47 -31.75 5.96
N ASP A 333 -19.72 -31.68 6.39
CA ASP A 333 -20.93 -32.07 5.67
C ASP A 333 -21.64 -30.89 4.97
N ALA A 334 -21.01 -29.71 4.94
CA ALA A 334 -21.56 -28.56 4.22
C ALA A 334 -21.65 -28.84 2.72
N ASP A 335 -22.75 -28.42 2.11
CA ASP A 335 -22.91 -28.56 0.66
C ASP A 335 -21.93 -27.62 -0.09
N ILE A 336 -21.59 -28.02 -1.32
CA ILE A 336 -20.61 -27.34 -2.16
C ILE A 336 -21.08 -25.91 -2.50
N GLU A 337 -22.37 -25.69 -2.70
CA GLU A 337 -22.94 -24.38 -3.03
C GLU A 337 -22.73 -23.39 -1.88
N THR A 338 -23.02 -23.80 -0.64
CA THR A 338 -22.79 -23.00 0.56
C THR A 338 -21.31 -22.60 0.69
N VAL A 339 -20.39 -23.52 0.43
CA VAL A 339 -18.95 -23.23 0.47
C VAL A 339 -18.57 -22.24 -0.64
N GLN A 340 -19.07 -22.43 -1.86
CA GLN A 340 -18.81 -21.54 -2.99
C GLN A 340 -19.32 -20.12 -2.74
N GLU A 341 -20.51 -19.97 -2.19
CA GLU A 341 -21.08 -18.67 -1.81
C GLU A 341 -20.20 -17.95 -0.79
N LYS A 342 -19.71 -18.66 0.24
CA LYS A 342 -18.80 -18.08 1.24
C LYS A 342 -17.49 -17.64 0.61
N VAL A 343 -16.93 -18.44 -0.29
CA VAL A 343 -15.73 -18.07 -1.05
C VAL A 343 -15.97 -16.81 -1.87
N LEU A 344 -17.10 -16.71 -2.57
CA LEU A 344 -17.45 -15.51 -3.36
C LEU A 344 -17.58 -14.26 -2.48
N LYS A 345 -18.20 -14.39 -1.31
CA LYS A 345 -18.30 -13.29 -0.35
C LYS A 345 -16.92 -12.79 0.14
N GLU A 346 -15.97 -13.72 0.34
CA GLU A 346 -14.57 -13.37 0.69
C GLU A 346 -13.80 -12.75 -0.48
N LEU A 347 -14.17 -13.09 -1.72
CA LEU A 347 -13.58 -12.54 -2.95
C LEU A 347 -14.35 -11.32 -3.48
N LYS A 348 -15.25 -10.78 -2.69
CA LYS A 348 -16.03 -9.60 -3.03
C LYS A 348 -15.11 -8.42 -3.35
N MET A 349 -15.37 -7.76 -4.47
CA MET A 349 -14.68 -6.51 -4.82
C MET A 349 -14.98 -5.42 -3.79
N ASN A 350 -14.03 -4.54 -3.58
CA ASN A 350 -14.27 -3.34 -2.79
C ASN A 350 -13.98 -2.09 -3.63
N GLY A 351 -14.77 -1.04 -3.44
CA GLY A 351 -14.71 0.12 -4.31
C GLY A 351 -15.94 0.99 -4.14
N LEU A 352 -16.27 1.75 -5.17
CA LEU A 352 -17.39 2.69 -5.19
C LEU A 352 -18.26 2.41 -6.42
N VAL A 353 -19.58 2.34 -6.24
CA VAL A 353 -20.56 2.00 -7.28
C VAL A 353 -21.49 3.19 -7.50
N LEU A 354 -21.92 3.42 -8.75
CA LEU A 354 -22.95 4.42 -9.06
C LEU A 354 -24.26 4.05 -8.37
N LYS A 355 -24.86 5.01 -7.67
CA LYS A 355 -26.09 4.85 -6.90
C LYS A 355 -27.30 4.79 -7.83
N ASP A 356 -27.37 3.73 -8.61
CA ASP A 356 -28.47 3.41 -9.51
C ASP A 356 -28.85 1.95 -9.29
N LYS A 357 -30.12 1.71 -8.94
CA LYS A 357 -30.59 0.38 -8.58
C LYS A 357 -30.64 -0.56 -9.77
N GLU A 358 -31.06 -0.09 -10.93
CA GLU A 358 -31.17 -0.91 -12.14
C GLU A 358 -29.77 -1.26 -12.62
N LEU A 359 -28.85 -0.30 -12.62
CA LEU A 359 -27.45 -0.53 -12.96
C LEU A 359 -26.79 -1.56 -12.03
N VAL A 360 -27.04 -1.47 -10.72
CA VAL A 360 -26.50 -2.42 -9.73
C VAL A 360 -27.00 -3.82 -9.98
N GLN A 361 -28.29 -4.00 -10.32
CA GLN A 361 -28.86 -5.30 -10.67
C GLN A 361 -28.28 -5.86 -11.97
N LYS A 362 -28.02 -5.02 -12.96
CA LYS A 362 -27.33 -5.38 -14.21
C LYS A 362 -25.84 -5.63 -14.00
N MET A 363 -25.23 -5.01 -13.01
CA MET A 363 -23.81 -5.23 -12.67
C MET A 363 -23.58 -6.56 -11.96
N ASP A 364 -24.46 -6.93 -11.03
CA ASP A 364 -24.44 -8.18 -10.29
C ASP A 364 -25.80 -8.47 -9.66
N SER A 365 -26.60 -9.29 -10.32
CA SER A 365 -27.94 -9.67 -9.84
C SER A 365 -27.90 -10.44 -8.52
N SER A 366 -26.78 -11.11 -8.22
CA SER A 366 -26.58 -11.86 -6.97
C SER A 366 -26.13 -10.97 -5.79
N LEU A 367 -25.59 -9.78 -6.04
CA LEU A 367 -24.98 -8.85 -5.06
C LEU A 367 -23.82 -9.48 -4.25
N MET A 368 -23.24 -10.57 -4.73
CA MET A 368 -22.16 -11.27 -4.02
C MET A 368 -20.78 -10.68 -4.34
N SER A 369 -20.60 -10.08 -5.52
CA SER A 369 -19.29 -9.64 -6.01
C SER A 369 -19.02 -8.16 -5.83
N ILE A 370 -20.04 -7.33 -5.57
CA ILE A 370 -19.93 -5.87 -5.44
C ILE A 370 -20.29 -5.37 -4.04
N PRO A 371 -19.72 -4.24 -3.55
CA PRO A 371 -19.90 -3.75 -2.18
C PRO A 371 -21.24 -3.02 -1.98
N VAL A 372 -22.34 -3.63 -2.44
CA VAL A 372 -23.67 -3.07 -2.37
C VAL A 372 -24.62 -4.07 -1.74
N SER A 373 -25.61 -3.58 -1.00
CA SER A 373 -26.72 -4.37 -0.46
C SER A 373 -27.96 -3.50 -0.30
N PHE A 374 -29.14 -4.13 -0.38
CA PHE A 374 -30.42 -3.44 -0.25
C PHE A 374 -31.13 -3.79 1.06
N ASN A 375 -31.94 -2.86 1.54
CA ASN A 375 -32.94 -3.10 2.57
C ASN A 375 -34.16 -3.83 1.99
N LYS A 376 -35.08 -4.28 2.85
CA LYS A 376 -36.31 -4.95 2.43
C LYS A 376 -37.24 -4.06 1.58
N ASP A 377 -37.14 -2.75 1.73
CA ASP A 377 -37.89 -1.75 0.96
C ASP A 377 -37.24 -1.39 -0.39
N GLY A 378 -36.09 -2.03 -0.70
CA GLY A 378 -35.32 -1.79 -1.91
C GLY A 378 -34.44 -0.55 -1.88
N SER A 379 -34.30 0.14 -0.75
CA SER A 379 -33.34 1.21 -0.56
C SER A 379 -31.91 0.64 -0.33
N PHE A 380 -30.89 1.42 -0.64
CA PHE A 380 -29.50 1.04 -0.35
C PHE A 380 -29.26 0.99 1.17
N ARG A 381 -28.60 -0.06 1.64
CA ARG A 381 -28.18 -0.13 3.06
C ARG A 381 -27.10 0.91 3.34
N LYS A 382 -27.03 1.38 4.58
CA LYS A 382 -26.05 2.36 5.04
C LYS A 382 -24.57 1.94 4.80
N ASN A 383 -24.31 0.64 4.81
CA ASN A 383 -22.96 0.09 4.57
C ASN A 383 -22.68 -0.20 3.07
N SER A 384 -23.57 0.18 2.17
CA SER A 384 -23.31 0.09 0.73
C SER A 384 -22.35 1.20 0.28
N SER A 385 -21.31 0.81 -0.46
CA SER A 385 -20.34 1.77 -1.01
C SER A 385 -20.88 2.32 -2.33
N VAL A 386 -21.69 3.35 -2.26
CA VAL A 386 -22.35 3.97 -3.42
C VAL A 386 -22.19 5.48 -3.42
N ALA A 387 -22.13 6.07 -4.62
CA ALA A 387 -22.11 7.51 -4.85
C ALA A 387 -23.04 7.89 -6.00
N SER A 388 -23.68 9.06 -5.93
CA SER A 388 -24.49 9.58 -7.03
C SER A 388 -23.61 9.99 -8.21
N LYS A 389 -24.22 10.28 -9.38
CA LYS A 389 -23.50 10.81 -10.55
C LYS A 389 -22.79 12.13 -10.20
N GLU A 390 -23.48 13.02 -9.49
CA GLU A 390 -22.93 14.30 -9.05
C GLU A 390 -21.73 14.10 -8.10
N GLN A 391 -21.81 13.10 -7.22
CA GLN A 391 -20.69 12.76 -6.34
C GLN A 391 -19.49 12.20 -7.11
N PHE A 392 -19.71 11.36 -8.13
CA PHE A 392 -18.62 10.93 -9.03
C PHE A 392 -17.99 12.12 -9.78
N ASP A 393 -18.79 13.09 -10.23
CA ASP A 393 -18.29 14.30 -10.90
C ASP A 393 -17.47 15.19 -9.95
N ILE A 394 -17.91 15.32 -8.68
CA ILE A 394 -17.15 16.01 -7.62
C ILE A 394 -15.81 15.31 -7.39
N LEU A 395 -15.80 13.99 -7.21
CA LEU A 395 -14.57 13.22 -7.00
C LEU A 395 -13.60 13.37 -8.19
N ASN A 396 -14.11 13.34 -9.41
CA ASN A 396 -13.28 13.50 -10.60
C ASN A 396 -12.63 14.90 -10.64
N ARG A 397 -13.41 15.96 -10.42
CA ARG A 397 -12.88 17.32 -10.35
C ARG A 397 -11.87 17.48 -9.21
N TYR A 398 -12.20 16.98 -8.01
CA TYR A 398 -11.32 17.00 -6.88
C TYR A 398 -9.97 16.32 -7.16
N VAL A 399 -9.98 15.11 -7.73
CA VAL A 399 -8.76 14.39 -8.05
C VAL A 399 -7.91 15.16 -9.06
N LYS A 400 -8.50 15.79 -10.07
CA LYS A 400 -7.77 16.64 -11.04
C LYS A 400 -7.10 17.84 -10.37
N THR A 401 -7.79 18.51 -9.47
CA THR A 401 -7.24 19.62 -8.66
C THR A 401 -6.10 19.11 -7.76
N LYS A 402 -6.32 17.99 -7.07
CA LYS A 402 -5.31 17.36 -6.20
C LYS A 402 -4.05 16.98 -6.95
N ILE A 403 -4.18 16.39 -8.12
CA ILE A 403 -3.04 16.06 -9.00
C ILE A 403 -2.27 17.33 -9.39
N SER A 404 -2.98 18.40 -9.75
CA SER A 404 -2.36 19.68 -10.10
C SER A 404 -1.54 20.24 -8.94
N HIS A 405 -2.10 20.27 -7.73
CA HIS A 405 -1.40 20.74 -6.52
C HIS A 405 -0.18 19.89 -6.19
N ILE A 406 -0.29 18.55 -6.24
CA ILE A 406 0.85 17.65 -6.02
C ILE A 406 1.94 17.92 -7.05
N ARG A 407 1.60 18.04 -8.32
CA ARG A 407 2.57 18.34 -9.40
C ARG A 407 3.27 19.69 -9.18
N GLN A 408 2.52 20.70 -8.82
CA GLN A 408 3.08 22.02 -8.51
C GLN A 408 4.07 21.92 -7.35
N SER A 409 3.70 21.28 -6.25
CA SER A 409 4.58 21.12 -5.09
C SER A 409 5.85 20.34 -5.42
N ILE A 410 5.76 19.28 -6.23
CA ILE A 410 6.94 18.55 -6.71
C ILE A 410 7.85 19.47 -7.54
N MET A 411 7.28 20.27 -8.45
CA MET A 411 8.03 21.13 -9.36
C MET A 411 8.63 22.35 -8.68
N THR A 412 8.02 22.83 -7.59
CA THR A 412 8.62 23.89 -6.71
C THR A 412 9.71 23.35 -5.80
N GLY A 413 9.95 22.03 -5.81
CA GLY A 413 11.08 21.42 -5.11
C GLY A 413 10.78 20.97 -3.68
N ASP A 414 9.50 20.73 -3.34
CA ASP A 414 9.15 20.17 -2.04
C ASP A 414 9.70 18.74 -1.90
N ALA A 415 10.65 18.58 -0.99
CA ALA A 415 11.29 17.33 -0.62
C ALA A 415 11.29 17.11 0.90
N GLN A 416 10.26 17.64 1.59
CA GLN A 416 10.18 17.58 3.05
C GLN A 416 10.09 16.17 3.58
N VAL A 417 10.81 15.90 4.68
CA VAL A 417 10.56 14.71 5.50
C VAL A 417 9.26 14.95 6.28
N SER A 418 8.14 14.62 5.64
CA SER A 418 6.78 14.87 6.13
C SER A 418 5.89 13.64 6.01
N PRO A 419 6.25 12.52 6.69
CA PRO A 419 5.46 11.30 6.61
C PRO A 419 4.05 11.53 7.18
N TYR A 420 3.02 10.98 6.50
CA TYR A 420 1.66 11.05 7.03
C TYR A 420 1.44 10.09 8.21
N MET A 421 0.46 10.44 9.04
CA MET A 421 -0.17 9.54 10.02
C MET A 421 -1.69 9.70 9.95
N LEU A 422 -2.39 8.61 9.66
CA LEU A 422 -3.86 8.53 9.63
C LEU A 422 -4.33 7.40 10.56
N GLY A 423 -4.81 7.74 11.73
CA GLY A 423 -5.08 6.78 12.80
C GLY A 423 -3.81 6.02 13.19
N LYS A 424 -3.82 4.69 13.00
CA LYS A 424 -2.66 3.82 13.26
C LYS A 424 -1.76 3.61 12.03
N LYS A 425 -2.21 4.03 10.84
CA LYS A 425 -1.45 3.89 9.60
C LYS A 425 -0.49 5.07 9.45
N ASN A 426 0.73 4.81 9.02
CA ASN A 426 1.71 5.85 8.72
C ASN A 426 2.60 5.49 7.52
N ALA A 427 3.28 6.48 6.96
CA ALA A 427 4.14 6.32 5.80
C ALA A 427 5.44 5.55 6.08
N CYS A 428 5.86 5.46 7.34
CA CYS A 428 7.18 4.94 7.72
C CYS A 428 7.20 3.43 7.94
N THR A 429 6.04 2.79 8.23
CA THR A 429 5.96 1.37 8.61
C THR A 429 6.62 0.42 7.60
N TYR A 430 6.48 0.72 6.30
CA TYR A 430 7.04 -0.09 5.20
C TYR A 430 7.90 0.76 4.26
N CYS A 431 8.49 1.85 4.77
CA CYS A 431 9.32 2.72 3.95
C CYS A 431 10.73 2.13 3.79
N PRO A 432 11.19 1.86 2.56
CA PRO A 432 12.52 1.30 2.32
C PRO A 432 13.65 2.30 2.63
N TYR A 433 13.31 3.58 2.82
CA TYR A 433 14.28 4.66 3.00
C TYR A 433 14.49 5.06 4.46
N SER A 434 13.99 4.29 5.43
CA SER A 434 14.14 4.60 6.87
C SER A 434 15.60 4.77 7.29
N GLY A 435 16.51 3.96 6.74
CA GLY A 435 17.95 4.06 7.01
C GLY A 435 18.65 5.26 6.37
N VAL A 436 17.98 5.99 5.46
CA VAL A 436 18.55 7.16 4.76
C VAL A 436 17.92 8.46 5.27
N CYS A 437 16.62 8.47 5.56
CA CYS A 437 15.90 9.71 5.87
C CYS A 437 16.18 10.22 7.29
N GLY A 438 16.58 9.37 8.24
CA GLY A 438 16.85 9.76 9.62
C GLY A 438 15.65 10.33 10.36
N PHE A 439 14.42 10.03 9.93
CA PHE A 439 13.21 10.49 10.61
C PHE A 439 13.12 9.89 12.00
N ASP A 440 13.15 10.76 13.00
CA ASP A 440 13.01 10.39 14.40
C ASP A 440 12.26 11.51 15.14
N MET A 441 11.17 11.17 15.82
CA MET A 441 10.35 12.15 16.55
C MET A 441 11.06 12.75 17.79
N GLU A 442 12.16 12.12 18.25
CA GLU A 442 12.98 12.66 19.34
C GLU A 442 13.89 13.80 18.84
N ILE A 443 14.11 13.91 17.53
CA ILE A 443 14.89 14.99 16.94
C ILE A 443 14.00 16.22 16.69
N PRO A 444 14.34 17.40 17.21
CA PRO A 444 13.55 18.61 17.02
C PRO A 444 13.31 18.95 15.55
N GLY A 445 12.03 19.14 15.19
CA GLY A 445 11.60 19.48 13.84
C GLY A 445 11.10 18.29 13.02
N TYR A 446 11.25 17.06 13.50
CA TYR A 446 10.59 15.91 12.89
C TYR A 446 9.26 15.61 13.58
N GLU A 447 8.20 15.53 12.79
CA GLU A 447 6.88 15.14 13.26
C GLU A 447 6.08 14.49 12.13
N PHE A 448 5.12 13.63 12.49
CA PHE A 448 4.16 13.14 11.53
C PHE A 448 3.16 14.21 11.14
N ARG A 449 2.87 14.33 9.86
CA ARG A 449 1.75 15.09 9.33
C ARG A 449 0.47 14.33 9.67
N ARG A 450 -0.19 14.71 10.77
CA ARG A 450 -1.41 14.07 11.24
C ARG A 450 -2.57 14.45 10.33
N LEU A 451 -3.13 13.45 9.65
CA LEU A 451 -4.25 13.62 8.74
C LEU A 451 -5.56 13.48 9.52
N LYS A 452 -6.52 14.36 9.20
CA LYS A 452 -7.86 14.30 9.81
C LYS A 452 -8.59 13.06 9.31
N ASN A 453 -9.19 12.32 10.22
CA ASN A 453 -10.19 11.32 9.89
C ASN A 453 -11.55 12.01 9.85
N PHE A 454 -12.35 11.77 8.81
CA PHE A 454 -13.62 12.41 8.59
C PHE A 454 -14.77 11.41 8.80
N THR A 455 -15.93 11.89 9.22
CA THR A 455 -17.20 11.19 9.00
C THR A 455 -17.62 11.31 7.54
N ASP A 456 -18.52 10.46 7.07
CA ASP A 456 -18.97 10.47 5.67
C ASP A 456 -19.55 11.84 5.26
N GLU A 457 -20.33 12.49 6.12
CA GLU A 457 -20.92 13.81 5.87
C GLU A 457 -19.86 14.90 5.77
N GLU A 458 -18.97 14.99 6.78
CA GLU A 458 -17.86 15.95 6.77
C GLU A 458 -16.95 15.78 5.55
N LEU A 459 -16.79 14.55 5.08
CA LEU A 459 -15.91 14.24 3.96
C LEU A 459 -16.49 14.75 2.63
N TRP A 460 -17.78 14.55 2.40
CA TRP A 460 -18.44 15.09 1.21
C TRP A 460 -18.45 16.61 1.20
N ASP A 461 -18.72 17.26 2.33
CA ASP A 461 -18.63 18.72 2.46
C ASP A 461 -17.21 19.23 2.16
N ALA A 462 -16.18 18.50 2.63
CA ALA A 462 -14.79 18.83 2.34
C ALA A 462 -14.45 18.70 0.84
N PHE A 463 -14.94 17.65 0.16
CA PHE A 463 -14.75 17.50 -1.28
C PHE A 463 -15.39 18.64 -2.07
N VAL A 464 -16.64 19.01 -1.74
CA VAL A 464 -17.35 20.10 -2.39
C VAL A 464 -16.58 21.42 -2.21
N LYS A 465 -16.19 21.73 -0.98
CA LYS A 465 -15.47 22.97 -0.67
C LYS A 465 -14.17 23.10 -1.48
N GLU A 466 -13.35 22.05 -1.57
CA GLU A 466 -12.08 22.08 -2.30
C GLU A 466 -12.24 22.14 -3.83
N VAL A 467 -13.43 21.83 -4.35
CA VAL A 467 -13.72 21.90 -5.78
C VAL A 467 -14.28 23.27 -6.17
N ASP A 468 -14.93 23.98 -5.24
CA ASP A 468 -15.53 25.29 -5.47
C ASP A 468 -14.54 26.44 -5.17
N GLU A 469 -13.43 26.19 -4.45
CA GLU A 469 -12.28 27.10 -4.26
C GLU A 469 -11.29 27.00 -5.43
#